data_657571a3af28e97c7d33767a55329065
#
_entry.id   657571a3af28e97c7d33767a55329065
#
_cell.length_a   1.000
_cell.length_b   1.000
_cell.length_c   1.000
_cell.angle_alpha   90.00
_cell.angle_beta   90.00
_cell.angle_gamma   90.00
#
_symmetry.space_group_name_H-M   'P 1'
#
loop_
_entity.id
_entity.type
_entity.pdbx_description
1 polymer ?
#
loop_
_entity_poly.entity_id
_entity_poly.type
_entity_poly.pdbx_seq_one_letter_code
_entity_poly.pdbx_strand_id
1 'polypeptide(L)'
;MGCHLVQTIRNVQSTSSYRPISKTYRIDLDHGPPLTDKSSYTLTIEPPVKDFGGVYHRNPLSEVSKLVALVDKERRDDMGVNPEVIAFDDSLAIIPYNYLLQPQAIPDQLDHEDVVIHHVSLTVARTRLPEEQIGVLHLMMGRMVAAYNSIRNPAGWFGLPQFEGTPPNGSHSWRETFVRLITELLQEVETLDERNPERLQGLPVFPFHLARIKLALDADSGIFDDVHVPQLVVFPTWEDDAIAAIVASHDDSLPLLVGINPRFDYALWADPLLEATLLPSKSSSDVLDGYGKFLNEHKEGTEDVDFEESLATERTFLKRMWYEVFFHLFILADNSEEDSEKLTELKKDSREWALEMIRRMMVQMQEAGLLD
;
A
#
# COMPACT_ATOMS: atom_id res chain seq x y z
N MET A 1 -10.72 35.98 25.70
CA MET A 1 -9.49 35.54 26.33
C MET A 1 -9.25 34.09 25.89
N GLY A 2 -8.36 33.89 24.93
CA GLY A 2 -8.03 32.56 24.48
C GLY A 2 -7.03 31.94 25.46
N CYS A 3 -7.41 30.88 26.17
CA CYS A 3 -6.45 30.02 26.85
C CYS A 3 -5.60 29.35 25.78
N HIS A 4 -4.38 29.82 25.59
CA HIS A 4 -3.36 29.03 24.91
C HIS A 4 -3.00 27.86 25.83
N LEU A 5 -3.55 26.68 25.54
CA LEU A 5 -3.07 25.42 26.12
C LEU A 5 -1.63 25.27 25.65
N VAL A 6 -0.67 25.46 26.56
CA VAL A 6 0.73 25.18 26.30
C VAL A 6 0.85 23.65 26.32
N GLN A 7 0.84 23.06 25.14
CA GLN A 7 1.16 21.64 24.96
C GLN A 7 2.67 21.48 25.06
N THR A 8 3.12 20.59 25.91
CA THR A 8 4.54 20.29 26.06
C THR A 8 4.87 19.01 25.29
N ILE A 9 5.83 19.07 24.39
CA ILE A 9 6.36 17.88 23.73
C ILE A 9 7.05 17.04 24.79
N ARG A 10 6.54 15.84 25.04
CA ARG A 10 7.07 14.91 26.04
C ARG A 10 8.14 14.00 25.45
N ASN A 11 7.91 13.54 24.23
CA ASN A 11 8.79 12.59 23.58
C ASN A 11 8.77 12.76 22.06
N VAL A 12 9.92 12.56 21.43
CA VAL A 12 10.05 12.50 19.96
C VAL A 12 10.89 11.27 19.66
N GLN A 13 10.28 10.31 18.99
CA GLN A 13 10.96 9.09 18.56
C GLN A 13 11.01 9.08 17.03
N SER A 14 12.21 8.86 16.47
CA SER A 14 12.32 8.53 15.04
C SER A 14 11.72 7.14 14.84
N THR A 15 10.74 7.05 13.98
CA THR A 15 10.21 5.78 13.50
C THR A 15 10.93 5.43 12.21
N SER A 16 11.06 4.13 11.91
CA SER A 16 11.63 3.71 10.63
C SER A 16 10.78 4.29 9.50
N SER A 17 11.39 5.15 8.69
CA SER A 17 10.74 5.64 7.49
C SER A 17 11.06 4.67 6.35
N TYR A 18 10.04 4.13 5.71
CA TYR A 18 10.22 3.39 4.45
C TYR A 18 10.52 4.32 3.26
N ARG A 19 10.54 5.62 3.49
CA ARG A 19 10.91 6.64 2.52
C ARG A 19 12.38 7.02 2.72
N PRO A 20 13.28 6.78 1.79
CA PRO A 20 14.69 7.16 1.95
C PRO A 20 14.87 8.67 2.04
N ILE A 21 13.95 9.45 1.50
CA ILE A 21 14.03 10.91 1.43
C ILE A 21 13.24 11.58 2.57
N SER A 22 12.21 10.93 3.10
CA SER A 22 11.40 11.47 4.20
C SER A 22 11.74 10.81 5.53
N LYS A 23 11.58 11.55 6.62
CA LYS A 23 11.70 11.02 7.98
C LYS A 23 10.39 11.12 8.69
N THR A 24 10.01 10.04 9.39
CA THR A 24 8.81 10.00 10.19
C THR A 24 9.16 9.96 11.66
N TYR A 25 8.46 10.78 12.43
CA TYR A 25 8.65 10.93 13.86
C TYR A 25 7.32 10.72 14.57
N ARG A 26 7.35 9.97 15.67
CA ARG A 26 6.25 9.95 16.63
C ARG A 26 6.47 11.08 17.63
N ILE A 27 5.45 11.86 17.88
CA ILE A 27 5.43 12.97 18.82
C ILE A 27 4.36 12.70 19.87
N ASP A 28 4.76 12.55 21.13
CA ASP A 28 3.85 12.44 22.25
C ASP A 28 3.72 13.81 22.92
N LEU A 29 2.49 14.31 23.03
CA LEU A 29 2.17 15.57 23.69
C LEU A 29 1.55 15.31 25.06
N ASP A 30 1.95 16.09 26.04
CA ASP A 30 1.31 16.15 27.35
C ASP A 30 0.30 17.31 27.35
N HIS A 31 -0.97 17.00 27.47
CA HIS A 31 -1.98 18.01 27.77
C HIS A 31 -1.95 18.23 29.28
N GLY A 32 -1.43 19.41 29.69
CA GLY A 32 -1.39 19.77 31.11
C GLY A 32 -2.76 19.70 31.78
N PRO A 33 -2.81 19.61 33.15
CA PRO A 33 -4.09 19.55 33.87
C PRO A 33 -5.03 20.68 33.43
N PRO A 34 -6.37 20.43 33.20
CA PRO A 34 -7.10 19.26 33.66
C PRO A 34 -7.27 18.12 32.62
N LEU A 35 -6.66 18.20 31.43
CA LEU A 35 -6.80 17.21 30.36
C LEU A 35 -5.69 16.16 30.54
N THR A 36 -6.08 14.99 31.05
CA THR A 36 -5.18 13.84 31.25
C THR A 36 -4.97 13.03 29.96
N ASP A 37 -5.55 13.45 28.84
CA ASP A 37 -5.43 12.75 27.57
C ASP A 37 -4.03 12.93 26.96
N LYS A 38 -3.33 11.84 26.79
CA LYS A 38 -2.09 11.77 26.05
C LYS A 38 -2.45 11.65 24.58
N SER A 39 -2.00 12.59 23.77
CA SER A 39 -2.16 12.53 22.34
C SER A 39 -0.83 12.22 21.68
N SER A 40 -0.81 11.19 20.86
CA SER A 40 0.33 10.83 20.04
C SER A 40 0.07 11.23 18.60
N TYR A 41 1.10 11.72 17.94
CA TYR A 41 1.05 12.19 16.56
C TYR A 41 2.18 11.59 15.73
N THR A 42 1.95 11.48 14.45
CA THR A 42 2.96 11.11 13.46
C THR A 42 3.29 12.36 12.64
N LEU A 43 4.55 12.77 12.66
CA LEU A 43 5.08 13.83 11.82
C LEU A 43 5.95 13.24 10.74
N THR A 44 5.55 13.37 9.48
CA THR A 44 6.38 13.03 8.33
C THR A 44 6.95 14.31 7.75
N ILE A 45 8.27 14.35 7.55
CA ILE A 45 8.98 15.47 6.91
C ILE A 45 9.66 14.99 5.63
N GLU A 46 9.64 15.81 4.60
CA GLU A 46 10.22 15.54 3.29
C GLU A 46 10.94 16.78 2.75
N PRO A 47 12.18 16.64 2.22
CA PRO A 47 12.85 17.77 1.60
C PRO A 47 12.04 18.28 0.39
N PRO A 48 12.12 19.57 0.06
CA PRO A 48 11.46 20.16 -1.10
C PRO A 48 12.15 19.74 -2.39
N VAL A 49 12.02 18.48 -2.76
CA VAL A 49 12.63 17.93 -3.99
C VAL A 49 11.67 18.16 -5.14
N LYS A 50 12.14 18.79 -6.20
CA LYS A 50 11.35 19.05 -7.41
C LYS A 50 11.26 17.83 -8.34
N ASP A 51 12.14 16.85 -8.15
CA ASP A 51 12.27 15.71 -9.05
C ASP A 51 12.73 14.49 -8.24
N PHE A 52 11.85 13.55 -8.02
CA PHE A 52 12.12 12.35 -7.25
C PHE A 52 12.85 11.27 -8.05
N GLY A 53 13.46 11.61 -9.16
CA GLY A 53 14.32 10.77 -10.00
C GLY A 53 14.01 9.28 -9.91
N GLY A 54 13.19 8.77 -10.78
CA GLY A 54 12.72 7.39 -10.83
C GLY A 54 11.39 7.35 -11.56
N VAL A 55 11.01 6.25 -12.08
CA VAL A 55 9.95 6.17 -13.04
C VAL A 55 8.58 5.94 -12.41
N TYR A 56 8.53 5.15 -11.36
CA TYR A 56 7.36 5.00 -10.50
C TYR A 56 7.56 5.85 -9.26
N HIS A 57 7.20 7.12 -9.38
CA HIS A 57 7.40 8.11 -8.34
C HIS A 57 6.48 7.85 -7.15
N ARG A 58 7.02 8.05 -5.95
CA ARG A 58 6.21 8.19 -4.74
C ARG A 58 5.35 9.42 -4.84
N ASN A 59 4.14 9.32 -4.33
CA ASN A 59 3.27 10.48 -4.21
C ASN A 59 3.92 11.51 -3.26
N PRO A 60 4.05 12.77 -3.67
CA PRO A 60 4.53 13.82 -2.77
C PRO A 60 3.58 14.00 -1.59
N LEU A 61 4.05 14.50 -0.46
CA LEU A 61 3.23 14.72 0.73
C LEU A 61 2.00 15.59 0.46
N SER A 62 2.07 16.52 -0.51
CA SER A 62 0.94 17.32 -0.95
C SER A 62 -0.20 16.46 -1.51
N GLU A 63 0.10 15.50 -2.36
CA GLU A 63 -0.91 14.59 -2.92
C GLU A 63 -1.38 13.56 -1.89
N VAL A 64 -0.48 13.07 -1.02
CA VAL A 64 -0.84 12.21 0.12
C VAL A 64 -1.83 12.93 1.04
N SER A 65 -1.62 14.20 1.38
CA SER A 65 -2.54 14.96 2.24
C SER A 65 -3.94 15.08 1.63
N LYS A 66 -4.01 15.30 0.30
CA LYS A 66 -5.29 15.38 -0.44
C LYS A 66 -5.99 14.02 -0.54
N LEU A 67 -5.21 12.92 -0.72
CA LEU A 67 -5.76 11.56 -0.68
C LEU A 67 -6.38 11.24 0.67
N VAL A 68 -5.68 11.56 1.77
CA VAL A 68 -6.21 11.38 3.13
C VAL A 68 -7.50 12.14 3.30
N ALA A 69 -7.56 13.40 2.87
CA ALA A 69 -8.77 14.22 2.95
C ALA A 69 -9.91 13.64 2.09
N LEU A 70 -9.60 13.07 0.93
CA LEU A 70 -10.60 12.39 0.09
C LEU A 70 -11.14 11.13 0.77
N VAL A 71 -10.26 10.29 1.31
CA VAL A 71 -10.64 9.07 2.03
C VAL A 71 -11.50 9.39 3.25
N ASP A 72 -11.14 10.41 4.03
CA ASP A 72 -11.94 10.85 5.17
C ASP A 72 -13.34 11.34 4.75
N LYS A 73 -13.44 12.05 3.63
CA LYS A 73 -14.72 12.49 3.06
C LYS A 73 -15.60 11.33 2.59
N GLU A 74 -15.00 10.31 1.98
CA GLU A 74 -15.70 9.12 1.45
C GLU A 74 -15.81 8.00 2.51
N ARG A 75 -15.55 8.32 3.78
CA ARG A 75 -15.50 7.40 4.91
C ARG A 75 -16.72 6.49 4.98
N ARG A 76 -16.44 5.20 5.18
CA ARG A 76 -17.44 4.14 5.44
C ARG A 76 -17.07 3.38 6.70
N ASP A 77 -18.07 2.81 7.36
CA ASP A 77 -17.86 2.03 8.60
C ASP A 77 -16.88 0.86 8.40
N ASP A 78 -16.87 0.25 7.21
CA ASP A 78 -15.98 -0.86 6.86
C ASP A 78 -14.50 -0.47 6.69
N MET A 79 -14.17 0.81 6.64
CA MET A 79 -12.78 1.27 6.50
C MET A 79 -11.99 1.24 7.82
N GLY A 80 -12.68 1.01 8.94
CA GLY A 80 -12.06 1.08 10.26
C GLY A 80 -11.61 2.50 10.63
N VAL A 81 -10.48 2.61 11.33
CA VAL A 81 -9.91 3.91 11.69
C VAL A 81 -9.15 4.48 10.49
N ASN A 82 -9.63 5.59 9.97
CA ASN A 82 -9.00 6.27 8.85
C ASN A 82 -7.91 7.24 9.29
N PRO A 83 -6.87 7.41 8.50
CA PRO A 83 -5.92 8.49 8.71
C PRO A 83 -6.61 9.84 8.59
N GLU A 84 -6.17 10.79 9.39
CA GLU A 84 -6.65 12.19 9.38
C GLU A 84 -5.46 13.11 9.15
N VAL A 85 -5.67 14.28 8.56
CA VAL A 85 -4.65 15.32 8.44
C VAL A 85 -4.94 16.41 9.45
N ILE A 86 -4.04 16.64 10.40
CA ILE A 86 -4.11 17.78 11.32
C ILE A 86 -3.51 19.02 10.67
N ALA A 87 -2.33 18.86 10.05
CA ALA A 87 -1.66 19.94 9.37
C ALA A 87 -0.80 19.42 8.23
N PHE A 88 -0.76 20.18 7.17
CA PHE A 88 0.15 20.00 6.05
C PHE A 88 0.72 21.38 5.69
N ASP A 89 2.02 21.46 5.42
CA ASP A 89 2.67 22.69 4.95
C ASP A 89 3.81 22.37 3.97
N ASP A 90 3.75 22.96 2.81
CA ASP A 90 4.76 22.93 1.75
C ASP A 90 5.29 24.34 1.43
N SER A 91 4.89 25.34 2.21
CA SER A 91 5.33 26.74 2.04
C SER A 91 6.79 26.95 2.40
N LEU A 92 7.39 26.00 3.15
CA LEU A 92 8.74 26.08 3.70
C LEU A 92 8.96 27.30 4.66
N ALA A 93 7.87 27.92 5.10
CA ALA A 93 7.91 29.14 5.90
C ALA A 93 8.20 28.85 7.39
N ILE A 94 7.78 27.69 7.89
CA ILE A 94 7.98 27.28 9.29
C ILE A 94 9.29 26.50 9.44
N ILE A 95 9.48 25.49 8.60
CA ILE A 95 10.70 24.68 8.50
C ILE A 95 11.07 24.52 7.02
N PRO A 96 12.37 24.32 6.68
CA PRO A 96 12.80 24.17 5.29
C PRO A 96 12.53 22.78 4.70
N TYR A 97 11.36 22.19 5.05
CA TYR A 97 10.89 20.88 4.62
C TYR A 97 9.37 20.94 4.45
N ASN A 98 8.85 20.16 3.53
CA ASN A 98 7.42 19.83 3.51
C ASN A 98 7.13 18.94 4.73
N TYR A 99 5.98 19.14 5.37
CA TYR A 99 5.59 18.26 6.46
C TYR A 99 4.11 17.93 6.46
N LEU A 100 3.81 16.73 6.97
CA LEU A 100 2.47 16.21 7.21
C LEU A 100 2.37 15.77 8.67
N LEU A 101 1.42 16.34 9.41
CA LEU A 101 1.10 15.98 10.79
C LEU A 101 -0.23 15.25 10.82
N GLN A 102 -0.21 14.04 11.37
CA GLN A 102 -1.39 13.18 11.51
C GLN A 102 -1.54 12.75 12.96
N PRO A 103 -2.76 12.56 13.47
CA PRO A 103 -2.93 11.94 14.77
C PRO A 103 -2.50 10.46 14.66
N GLN A 104 -1.98 9.91 15.73
CA GLN A 104 -1.89 8.46 15.84
C GLN A 104 -3.31 7.95 16.13
N ALA A 105 -3.99 7.58 15.07
CA ALA A 105 -5.40 7.20 15.14
C ALA A 105 -5.66 5.98 16.05
N ILE A 106 -4.65 5.11 16.19
CA ILE A 106 -4.74 3.89 16.98
C ILE A 106 -3.60 3.92 18.02
N PRO A 107 -3.92 4.08 19.32
CA PRO A 107 -2.91 4.01 20.37
C PRO A 107 -2.35 2.58 20.48
N ASP A 108 -1.07 2.43 20.85
CA ASP A 108 -0.42 1.12 20.98
C ASP A 108 -1.11 0.23 22.06
N GLN A 109 -1.70 0.84 23.05
CA GLN A 109 -2.41 0.19 24.13
C GLN A 109 -3.59 1.05 24.59
N LEU A 110 -4.71 0.38 24.83
CA LEU A 110 -5.91 0.98 25.39
C LEU A 110 -6.25 0.24 26.68
N ASP A 111 -6.30 0.97 27.79
CA ASP A 111 -6.76 0.44 29.07
C ASP A 111 -8.24 0.81 29.21
N HIS A 112 -9.12 -0.18 29.20
CA HIS A 112 -10.55 0.03 29.38
C HIS A 112 -11.06 -0.84 30.54
N GLU A 113 -11.43 -0.19 31.64
CA GLU A 113 -11.85 -0.82 32.87
C GLU A 113 -10.82 -1.89 33.34
N ASP A 114 -11.17 -3.19 33.28
CA ASP A 114 -10.29 -4.30 33.67
C ASP A 114 -9.64 -5.02 32.47
N VAL A 115 -9.72 -4.42 31.26
CA VAL A 115 -9.27 -5.05 30.02
C VAL A 115 -8.14 -4.25 29.39
N VAL A 116 -7.01 -4.92 29.12
CA VAL A 116 -5.90 -4.36 28.36
C VAL A 116 -5.99 -4.81 26.91
N ILE A 117 -6.10 -3.85 26.00
CA ILE A 117 -6.13 -4.10 24.55
C ILE A 117 -4.80 -3.67 23.97
N HIS A 118 -4.13 -4.60 23.29
CA HIS A 118 -2.91 -4.32 22.55
C HIS A 118 -3.23 -4.15 21.07
N HIS A 119 -2.79 -3.06 20.47
CA HIS A 119 -2.81 -2.85 19.03
C HIS A 119 -1.47 -3.26 18.44
N VAL A 120 -1.50 -4.24 17.56
CA VAL A 120 -0.31 -4.80 16.92
C VAL A 120 -0.52 -4.95 15.43
N SER A 121 0.57 -4.98 14.64
CA SER A 121 0.44 -5.32 13.22
C SER A 121 -0.06 -6.75 13.04
N LEU A 122 -0.69 -7.03 11.89
CA LEU A 122 -1.17 -8.37 11.56
C LEU A 122 -0.03 -9.40 11.54
N THR A 123 1.17 -8.99 11.09
CA THR A 123 2.38 -9.82 11.16
C THR A 123 2.70 -10.24 12.59
N VAL A 124 2.60 -9.33 13.55
CA VAL A 124 2.80 -9.64 14.98
C VAL A 124 1.65 -10.46 15.52
N ALA A 125 0.40 -10.15 15.14
CA ALA A 125 -0.79 -10.90 15.54
C ALA A 125 -0.67 -12.40 15.16
N ARG A 126 -0.16 -12.68 13.95
CA ARG A 126 0.06 -14.04 13.44
C ARG A 126 0.99 -14.88 14.33
N THR A 127 1.90 -14.25 15.06
CA THR A 127 2.78 -14.98 16.00
C THR A 127 2.11 -15.28 17.35
N ARG A 128 0.94 -14.70 17.62
CA ARG A 128 0.27 -14.74 18.93
C ARG A 128 -1.08 -15.44 18.91
N LEU A 129 -1.75 -15.44 17.75
CA LEU A 129 -3.11 -15.91 17.60
C LEU A 129 -3.16 -17.25 16.85
N PRO A 130 -4.16 -18.10 17.14
CA PRO A 130 -4.41 -19.30 16.36
C PRO A 130 -4.88 -18.97 14.94
N GLU A 131 -4.69 -19.89 14.00
CA GLU A 131 -4.98 -19.71 12.56
C GLU A 131 -6.43 -19.30 12.31
N GLU A 132 -7.39 -19.85 13.05
CA GLU A 132 -8.81 -19.49 12.90
C GLU A 132 -9.06 -18.00 13.18
N GLN A 133 -8.38 -17.43 14.18
CA GLN A 133 -8.49 -16.02 14.51
C GLN A 133 -7.77 -15.13 13.49
N ILE A 134 -6.69 -15.62 12.90
CA ILE A 134 -6.00 -14.96 11.80
C ILE A 134 -6.91 -14.91 10.56
N GLY A 135 -7.65 -15.99 10.28
CA GLY A 135 -8.65 -16.02 9.18
C GLY A 135 -9.71 -14.92 9.34
N VAL A 136 -10.20 -14.69 10.57
CA VAL A 136 -11.14 -13.58 10.84
C VAL A 136 -10.51 -12.21 10.52
N LEU A 137 -9.26 -11.99 10.92
CA LEU A 137 -8.55 -10.74 10.62
C LEU A 137 -8.32 -10.56 9.11
N HIS A 138 -8.00 -11.63 8.39
CA HIS A 138 -7.86 -11.62 6.92
C HIS A 138 -9.17 -11.27 6.23
N LEU A 139 -10.29 -11.85 6.68
CA LEU A 139 -11.61 -11.52 6.15
C LEU A 139 -11.94 -10.03 6.34
N MET A 140 -11.65 -9.49 7.53
CA MET A 140 -11.81 -8.06 7.79
C MET A 140 -10.88 -7.20 6.93
N MET A 141 -9.62 -7.63 6.72
CA MET A 141 -8.68 -6.95 5.85
C MET A 141 -9.19 -6.88 4.41
N GLY A 142 -9.73 -7.99 3.88
CA GLY A 142 -10.35 -8.01 2.56
C GLY A 142 -11.49 -6.99 2.42
N ARG A 143 -12.37 -6.90 3.41
CA ARG A 143 -13.46 -5.90 3.44
C ARG A 143 -12.91 -4.46 3.43
N MET A 144 -11.90 -4.17 4.26
CA MET A 144 -11.29 -2.84 4.31
C MET A 144 -10.63 -2.45 2.98
N VAL A 145 -9.89 -3.37 2.36
CA VAL A 145 -9.28 -3.16 1.05
C VAL A 145 -10.36 -2.86 0.00
N ALA A 146 -11.45 -3.63 -0.02
CA ALA A 146 -12.57 -3.39 -0.94
C ALA A 146 -13.23 -2.02 -0.71
N ALA A 147 -13.33 -1.56 0.55
CA ALA A 147 -13.85 -0.25 0.89
C ALA A 147 -12.95 0.87 0.34
N TYR A 148 -11.63 0.78 0.47
CA TYR A 148 -10.71 1.71 -0.18
C TYR A 148 -10.83 1.68 -1.71
N ASN A 149 -10.87 0.49 -2.29
CA ASN A 149 -11.02 0.33 -3.74
C ASN A 149 -12.38 0.83 -4.26
N SER A 150 -13.40 1.00 -3.41
CA SER A 150 -14.67 1.58 -3.81
C SER A 150 -14.61 3.08 -4.09
N ILE A 151 -13.55 3.76 -3.66
CA ILE A 151 -13.31 5.19 -3.91
C ILE A 151 -12.86 5.35 -5.36
N ARG A 152 -13.59 6.16 -6.11
CA ARG A 152 -13.33 6.41 -7.54
C ARG A 152 -12.61 7.73 -7.75
N ASN A 153 -11.75 7.78 -8.75
CA ASN A 153 -11.16 9.04 -9.17
C ASN A 153 -12.23 9.98 -9.73
N PRO A 154 -12.48 11.15 -9.08
CA PRO A 154 -13.49 12.08 -9.56
C PRO A 154 -13.15 12.69 -10.94
N ALA A 155 -11.89 12.69 -11.33
CA ALA A 155 -11.42 13.20 -12.62
C ALA A 155 -11.43 12.14 -13.74
N GLY A 156 -11.61 10.86 -13.42
CA GLY A 156 -11.82 9.77 -14.37
C GLY A 156 -10.58 9.28 -15.10
N TRP A 157 -9.37 9.61 -14.68
CA TRP A 157 -8.15 9.04 -15.26
C TRP A 157 -7.42 8.08 -14.34
N PHE A 158 -6.64 7.21 -14.94
CA PHE A 158 -5.76 6.25 -14.28
C PHE A 158 -4.35 6.82 -14.09
N GLY A 159 -3.63 6.36 -13.09
CA GLY A 159 -2.25 6.72 -12.81
C GLY A 159 -2.03 7.26 -11.41
N LEU A 160 -0.94 7.98 -11.21
CA LEU A 160 -0.62 8.60 -9.93
C LEU A 160 -1.67 9.65 -9.54
N PRO A 161 -2.03 9.76 -8.26
CA PRO A 161 -2.91 10.80 -7.78
C PRO A 161 -2.35 12.17 -8.10
N GLN A 162 -3.19 13.00 -8.73
CA GLN A 162 -2.93 14.40 -8.95
C GLN A 162 -4.27 15.13 -8.89
N PHE A 163 -4.40 16.04 -7.94
CA PHE A 163 -5.66 16.76 -7.70
C PHE A 163 -5.73 18.09 -8.43
N GLU A 164 -4.59 18.58 -8.92
CA GLU A 164 -4.51 19.85 -9.64
C GLU A 164 -3.91 19.62 -11.03
N GLY A 165 -4.62 20.07 -12.04
CA GLY A 165 -4.20 19.92 -13.44
C GLY A 165 -4.43 18.53 -14.01
N THR A 166 -3.88 18.29 -15.20
CA THR A 166 -3.90 16.97 -15.84
C THR A 166 -2.62 16.25 -15.45
N PRO A 167 -2.71 15.03 -14.92
CA PRO A 167 -1.50 14.29 -14.56
C PRO A 167 -0.64 14.06 -15.79
N PRO A 168 0.67 14.35 -15.74
CA PRO A 168 1.56 14.22 -16.89
C PRO A 168 1.60 12.79 -17.45
N ASN A 169 1.27 11.84 -16.58
CA ASN A 169 1.25 10.41 -16.86
C ASN A 169 -0.14 9.78 -16.74
N GLY A 170 -1.21 10.57 -16.68
CA GLY A 170 -2.59 10.07 -16.61
C GLY A 170 -3.14 9.76 -17.99
N SER A 171 -3.95 8.72 -18.10
CA SER A 171 -4.74 8.38 -19.27
C SER A 171 -6.14 7.94 -18.82
N HIS A 172 -7.13 8.08 -19.69
CA HIS A 172 -8.45 7.47 -19.50
C HIS A 172 -8.47 5.97 -19.85
N SER A 173 -7.34 5.42 -20.26
CA SER A 173 -7.15 4.00 -20.55
C SER A 173 -6.23 3.37 -19.49
N TRP A 174 -6.76 2.36 -18.79
CA TRP A 174 -5.93 1.57 -17.88
C TRP A 174 -4.82 0.83 -18.63
N ARG A 175 -5.13 0.28 -19.79
CA ARG A 175 -4.14 -0.38 -20.65
C ARG A 175 -2.93 0.53 -20.90
N GLU A 176 -3.16 1.74 -21.40
CA GLU A 176 -2.07 2.69 -21.70
C GLU A 176 -1.27 3.04 -20.42
N THR A 177 -1.98 3.25 -19.31
CA THR A 177 -1.36 3.59 -18.04
C THR A 177 -0.52 2.43 -17.52
N PHE A 178 -1.07 1.22 -17.48
CA PHE A 178 -0.38 0.05 -16.93
C PHE A 178 0.83 -0.35 -17.78
N VAL A 179 0.68 -0.41 -19.12
CA VAL A 179 1.80 -0.69 -20.03
C VAL A 179 2.94 0.29 -19.83
N ARG A 180 2.63 1.57 -19.64
CA ARG A 180 3.66 2.56 -19.35
C ARG A 180 4.33 2.30 -17.99
N LEU A 181 3.55 2.14 -16.92
CA LEU A 181 4.09 1.93 -15.57
C LEU A 181 5.02 0.71 -15.51
N ILE A 182 4.62 -0.42 -16.09
CA ILE A 182 5.47 -1.62 -16.09
C ILE A 182 6.70 -1.46 -16.98
N THR A 183 6.57 -0.77 -18.13
CA THR A 183 7.72 -0.49 -19.01
C THR A 183 8.75 0.39 -18.32
N GLU A 184 8.29 1.37 -17.60
CA GLU A 184 9.12 2.26 -16.81
C GLU A 184 9.85 1.51 -15.69
N LEU A 185 9.16 0.64 -14.93
CA LEU A 185 9.82 -0.23 -13.94
C LEU A 185 10.86 -1.17 -14.56
N LEU A 186 10.56 -1.74 -15.72
CA LEU A 186 11.50 -2.58 -16.46
C LEU A 186 12.78 -1.80 -16.83
N GLN A 187 12.64 -0.55 -17.30
CA GLN A 187 13.78 0.31 -17.61
C GLN A 187 14.59 0.67 -16.36
N GLU A 188 13.92 0.91 -15.24
CA GLU A 188 14.59 1.20 -13.98
C GLU A 188 15.40 0.00 -13.49
N VAL A 189 14.82 -1.19 -13.50
CA VAL A 189 15.52 -2.41 -13.12
C VAL A 189 16.72 -2.68 -14.05
N GLU A 190 16.58 -2.45 -15.38
CA GLU A 190 17.72 -2.55 -16.32
C GLU A 190 18.83 -1.55 -15.96
N THR A 191 18.46 -0.30 -15.69
CA THR A 191 19.44 0.74 -15.33
C THR A 191 20.16 0.44 -14.02
N LEU A 192 19.45 -0.16 -13.06
CA LEU A 192 20.03 -0.58 -11.78
C LEU A 192 21.01 -1.74 -11.93
N ASP A 193 20.72 -2.70 -12.81
CA ASP A 193 21.61 -3.81 -13.12
C ASP A 193 22.90 -3.28 -13.76
N GLU A 194 22.80 -2.36 -14.70
CA GLU A 194 23.97 -1.73 -15.33
C GLU A 194 24.85 -0.96 -14.35
N ARG A 195 24.26 -0.23 -13.41
CA ARG A 195 24.97 0.59 -12.41
C ARG A 195 25.58 -0.23 -11.27
N ASN A 196 24.97 -1.33 -10.91
CA ASN A 196 25.34 -2.16 -9.77
C ASN A 196 25.19 -3.65 -10.10
N PRO A 197 26.05 -4.21 -10.96
CA PRO A 197 25.95 -5.61 -11.37
C PRO A 197 26.07 -6.60 -10.20
N GLU A 198 26.64 -6.16 -9.06
CA GLU A 198 26.68 -6.96 -7.84
C GLU A 198 25.33 -7.11 -7.15
N ARG A 199 24.39 -6.19 -7.38
CA ARG A 199 23.04 -6.23 -6.79
C ARG A 199 22.18 -7.36 -7.35
N LEU A 200 22.41 -7.73 -8.61
CA LEU A 200 21.73 -8.81 -9.30
C LEU A 200 22.69 -10.00 -9.57
N GLN A 201 23.85 -10.02 -8.88
CA GLN A 201 24.83 -11.10 -8.99
C GLN A 201 24.19 -12.46 -8.73
N GLY A 202 24.38 -13.33 -9.69
CA GLY A 202 23.83 -14.69 -9.70
C GLY A 202 22.71 -14.90 -10.71
N LEU A 203 22.35 -13.89 -11.52
CA LEU A 203 21.28 -13.96 -12.50
C LEU A 203 21.73 -13.60 -13.91
N PRO A 204 22.59 -14.41 -14.55
CA PRO A 204 23.02 -14.16 -15.93
C PRO A 204 21.87 -14.21 -16.95
N VAL A 205 20.66 -14.52 -16.52
CA VAL A 205 19.46 -14.76 -17.35
C VAL A 205 18.48 -13.57 -17.33
N PHE A 206 18.69 -12.59 -16.43
CA PHE A 206 17.73 -11.54 -16.18
C PHE A 206 17.46 -10.58 -17.38
N PRO A 207 18.47 -10.08 -18.12
CA PRO A 207 18.25 -9.25 -19.30
C PRO A 207 17.41 -9.94 -20.38
N PHE A 208 17.58 -11.25 -20.53
CA PHE A 208 16.78 -12.06 -21.46
C PHE A 208 15.31 -12.12 -21.03
N HIS A 209 15.05 -12.29 -19.73
CA HIS A 209 13.69 -12.29 -19.22
C HIS A 209 13.01 -10.92 -19.37
N LEU A 210 13.70 -9.81 -19.12
CA LEU A 210 13.15 -8.48 -19.32
C LEU A 210 12.70 -8.23 -20.77
N ALA A 211 13.52 -8.63 -21.74
CA ALA A 211 13.16 -8.52 -23.17
C ALA A 211 11.93 -9.37 -23.51
N ARG A 212 11.82 -10.59 -22.96
CA ARG A 212 10.65 -11.46 -23.14
C ARG A 212 9.40 -10.88 -22.49
N ILE A 213 9.51 -10.32 -21.28
CA ILE A 213 8.40 -9.65 -20.59
C ILE A 213 7.87 -8.50 -21.47
N LYS A 214 8.74 -7.67 -22.06
CA LYS A 214 8.34 -6.58 -22.95
C LYS A 214 7.57 -7.09 -24.17
N LEU A 215 8.05 -8.14 -24.83
CA LEU A 215 7.38 -8.72 -25.99
C LEU A 215 6.01 -9.31 -25.64
N ALA A 216 5.92 -10.04 -24.53
CA ALA A 216 4.66 -10.62 -24.07
C ALA A 216 3.64 -9.54 -23.67
N LEU A 217 4.08 -8.47 -23.00
CA LEU A 217 3.23 -7.36 -22.61
C LEU A 217 2.60 -6.68 -23.83
N ASP A 218 3.37 -6.48 -24.90
CA ASP A 218 2.88 -5.89 -26.16
C ASP A 218 1.79 -6.78 -26.79
N ALA A 219 1.97 -8.10 -26.75
CA ALA A 219 1.01 -9.07 -27.29
C ALA A 219 -0.29 -9.12 -26.46
N ASP A 220 -0.17 -9.10 -25.12
CA ASP A 220 -1.29 -9.37 -24.19
C ASP A 220 -2.01 -8.11 -23.70
N SER A 221 -1.49 -6.93 -23.99
CA SER A 221 -2.00 -5.67 -23.40
C SER A 221 -3.51 -5.44 -23.55
N GLY A 222 -4.16 -6.07 -24.53
CA GLY A 222 -5.63 -6.01 -24.73
C GLY A 222 -6.46 -6.58 -23.57
N ILE A 223 -5.86 -7.38 -22.69
CA ILE A 223 -6.57 -7.91 -21.50
C ILE A 223 -6.99 -6.81 -20.52
N PHE A 224 -6.35 -5.66 -20.56
CA PHE A 224 -6.63 -4.51 -19.68
C PHE A 224 -7.72 -3.58 -20.20
N ASP A 225 -8.26 -3.82 -21.40
CA ASP A 225 -9.26 -2.95 -22.05
C ASP A 225 -10.63 -2.97 -21.35
N ASP A 226 -10.90 -3.94 -20.46
CA ASP A 226 -12.15 -4.04 -19.71
C ASP A 226 -12.17 -3.20 -18.42
N VAL A 227 -11.07 -2.57 -18.07
CA VAL A 227 -10.97 -1.72 -16.87
C VAL A 227 -11.33 -0.29 -17.24
N HIS A 228 -12.54 0.14 -16.85
CA HIS A 228 -13.10 1.42 -17.24
C HIS A 228 -13.18 2.45 -16.13
N VAL A 229 -13.09 2.03 -14.87
CA VAL A 229 -13.28 2.90 -13.72
C VAL A 229 -11.99 2.94 -12.90
N PRO A 230 -11.33 4.11 -12.82
CA PRO A 230 -10.16 4.26 -11.97
C PRO A 230 -10.57 4.29 -10.49
N GLN A 231 -10.12 3.30 -9.75
CA GLN A 231 -10.39 3.13 -8.33
C GLN A 231 -9.12 3.33 -7.51
N LEU A 232 -9.27 3.71 -6.24
CA LEU A 232 -8.11 3.90 -5.36
C LEU A 232 -7.50 2.55 -4.99
N VAL A 233 -6.26 2.34 -5.39
CA VAL A 233 -5.42 1.22 -5.00
C VAL A 233 -4.30 1.75 -4.11
N VAL A 234 -4.19 1.23 -2.90
CA VAL A 234 -3.23 1.70 -1.88
C VAL A 234 -1.89 0.97 -1.98
N PHE A 235 -1.56 0.46 -3.09
CA PHE A 235 -0.40 -0.36 -3.41
C PHE A 235 0.94 0.13 -2.80
N PRO A 236 1.79 -0.77 -2.25
CA PRO A 236 1.43 -2.08 -1.74
C PRO A 236 0.91 -1.99 -0.30
N THR A 237 -0.21 -2.64 -0.01
CA THR A 237 -0.66 -2.83 1.37
C THR A 237 0.01 -4.06 1.95
N TRP A 238 0.73 -3.90 3.05
CA TRP A 238 1.40 -4.99 3.75
C TRP A 238 0.63 -5.40 5.00
N GLU A 239 0.83 -6.63 5.47
CA GLU A 239 0.28 -7.08 6.76
C GLU A 239 0.75 -6.20 7.94
N ASP A 240 1.92 -5.58 7.82
CA ASP A 240 2.43 -4.63 8.80
C ASP A 240 1.65 -3.31 8.84
N ASP A 241 0.92 -2.98 7.79
CA ASP A 241 0.06 -1.81 7.72
C ASP A 241 -1.34 -2.07 8.29
N ALA A 242 -1.71 -3.35 8.47
CA ALA A 242 -2.98 -3.77 9.07
C ALA A 242 -2.83 -3.91 10.60
N ILE A 243 -3.67 -3.21 11.37
CA ILE A 243 -3.59 -3.14 12.82
C ILE A 243 -4.72 -3.93 13.47
N ALA A 244 -4.35 -4.94 14.23
CA ALA A 244 -5.26 -5.77 15.00
C ALA A 244 -5.29 -5.36 16.47
N ALA A 245 -6.48 -5.35 17.08
CA ALA A 245 -6.69 -5.23 18.51
C ALA A 245 -6.76 -6.63 19.12
N ILE A 246 -5.90 -6.92 20.07
CA ILE A 246 -5.83 -8.19 20.79
C ILE A 246 -6.08 -7.92 22.27
N VAL A 247 -7.04 -8.63 22.86
CA VAL A 247 -7.36 -8.54 24.28
C VAL A 247 -6.40 -9.41 25.08
N ALA A 248 -5.68 -8.81 26.02
CA ALA A 248 -4.63 -9.50 26.79
C ALA A 248 -5.12 -10.57 27.79
N SER A 249 -6.40 -10.56 28.17
CA SER A 249 -6.89 -11.33 29.32
C SER A 249 -7.89 -12.44 29.00
N HIS A 250 -8.31 -12.64 27.76
CA HIS A 250 -9.31 -13.65 27.39
C HIS A 250 -8.90 -14.44 26.15
N ASP A 251 -8.62 -15.72 26.32
CA ASP A 251 -8.32 -16.67 25.22
C ASP A 251 -9.47 -16.81 24.19
N ASP A 252 -10.71 -16.52 24.61
CA ASP A 252 -11.92 -16.73 23.80
C ASP A 252 -12.43 -15.44 23.10
N SER A 253 -11.79 -14.29 23.30
CA SER A 253 -12.21 -13.07 22.63
C SER A 253 -11.72 -13.05 21.18
N LEU A 254 -12.66 -12.83 20.24
CA LEU A 254 -12.29 -12.65 18.83
C LEU A 254 -11.46 -11.38 18.67
N PRO A 255 -10.33 -11.44 17.95
CA PRO A 255 -9.56 -10.27 17.64
C PRO A 255 -10.36 -9.38 16.65
N LEU A 256 -10.10 -8.09 16.70
CA LEU A 256 -10.70 -7.12 15.80
C LEU A 256 -9.62 -6.46 14.96
N LEU A 257 -9.79 -6.42 13.65
CA LEU A 257 -8.97 -5.55 12.81
C LEU A 257 -9.50 -4.12 12.96
N VAL A 258 -8.68 -3.25 13.53
CA VAL A 258 -9.08 -1.87 13.86
C VAL A 258 -9.00 -0.98 12.63
N GLY A 259 -8.03 -1.23 11.77
CA GLY A 259 -7.85 -0.48 10.55
C GLY A 259 -6.62 -0.91 9.76
N ILE A 260 -6.53 -0.40 8.56
CA ILE A 260 -5.31 -0.40 7.76
C ILE A 260 -4.73 1.00 7.91
N ASN A 261 -3.41 1.10 8.09
CA ASN A 261 -2.70 2.38 8.06
C ASN A 261 -2.10 2.58 6.67
N PRO A 262 -2.88 3.07 5.71
CA PRO A 262 -2.44 3.18 4.33
C PRO A 262 -1.37 4.26 4.24
N ARG A 263 -0.26 3.93 3.62
CA ARG A 263 0.84 4.89 3.47
C ARG A 263 0.64 5.85 2.33
N PHE A 264 -0.29 5.60 1.44
CA PHE A 264 -0.59 6.37 0.22
C PHE A 264 0.61 6.79 -0.64
N ASP A 265 1.82 6.37 -0.26
CA ASP A 265 3.07 6.75 -0.93
C ASP A 265 3.11 6.26 -2.37
N TYR A 266 2.50 5.12 -2.63
CA TYR A 266 2.43 4.48 -3.93
C TYR A 266 0.98 4.26 -4.38
N ALA A 267 0.04 4.92 -3.73
CA ALA A 267 -1.36 4.83 -4.14
C ALA A 267 -1.55 5.27 -5.59
N LEU A 268 -2.45 4.58 -6.25
CA LEU A 268 -2.77 4.76 -7.67
C LEU A 268 -4.27 4.82 -7.88
N TRP A 269 -4.67 5.49 -8.95
CA TRP A 269 -5.95 5.29 -9.61
C TRP A 269 -5.80 4.16 -10.63
N ALA A 270 -6.30 2.97 -10.32
CA ALA A 270 -5.96 1.74 -11.03
C ALA A 270 -7.11 0.74 -11.10
N ASP A 271 -6.83 -0.45 -11.68
CA ASP A 271 -7.63 -1.65 -11.50
C ASP A 271 -7.47 -2.15 -10.05
N PRO A 272 -8.54 -2.37 -9.29
CA PRO A 272 -8.47 -2.89 -7.92
C PRO A 272 -7.67 -4.20 -7.77
N LEU A 273 -7.66 -5.03 -8.80
CA LEU A 273 -6.92 -6.30 -8.78
C LEU A 273 -5.39 -6.11 -8.72
N LEU A 274 -4.90 -4.87 -8.90
CA LEU A 274 -3.50 -4.54 -8.69
C LEU A 274 -3.12 -4.52 -7.20
N GLU A 275 -4.09 -4.43 -6.29
CA GLU A 275 -3.82 -4.39 -4.85
C GLU A 275 -3.03 -5.63 -4.40
N ALA A 276 -1.89 -5.43 -3.73
CA ALA A 276 -0.95 -6.49 -3.41
C ALA A 276 -1.59 -7.65 -2.61
N THR A 277 -2.54 -7.35 -1.73
CA THR A 277 -3.27 -8.36 -0.93
C THR A 277 -4.18 -9.26 -1.76
N LEU A 278 -4.54 -8.86 -2.97
CA LEU A 278 -5.36 -9.64 -3.90
C LEU A 278 -4.52 -10.45 -4.90
N LEU A 279 -3.18 -10.26 -4.90
CA LEU A 279 -2.29 -10.99 -5.80
C LEU A 279 -2.13 -12.45 -5.37
N PRO A 280 -1.94 -13.39 -6.31
CA PRO A 280 -1.84 -14.82 -6.02
C PRO A 280 -0.79 -15.21 -4.98
N SER A 281 0.35 -14.50 -4.96
CA SER A 281 1.44 -14.76 -4.02
C SER A 281 1.17 -14.26 -2.59
N LYS A 282 0.16 -13.42 -2.40
CA LYS A 282 -0.14 -12.74 -1.13
C LYS A 282 -1.56 -12.99 -0.61
N SER A 283 -2.51 -13.25 -1.51
CA SER A 283 -3.89 -13.46 -1.11
C SER A 283 -4.10 -14.75 -0.33
N SER A 284 -4.90 -14.71 0.73
CA SER A 284 -5.52 -15.88 1.34
C SER A 284 -6.98 -15.97 0.88
N SER A 285 -7.58 -17.17 0.97
CA SER A 285 -9.02 -17.34 0.70
C SER A 285 -9.87 -16.40 1.56
N ASP A 286 -9.51 -16.22 2.83
CA ASP A 286 -10.27 -15.36 3.75
C ASP A 286 -10.23 -13.88 3.33
N VAL A 287 -9.10 -13.39 2.79
CA VAL A 287 -9.00 -12.03 2.25
C VAL A 287 -9.91 -11.88 1.03
N LEU A 288 -9.89 -12.86 0.11
CA LEU A 288 -10.73 -12.84 -1.09
C LEU A 288 -12.22 -12.93 -0.74
N ASP A 289 -12.57 -13.79 0.22
CA ASP A 289 -13.91 -13.92 0.78
C ASP A 289 -14.41 -12.59 1.36
N GLY A 290 -13.58 -11.93 2.17
CA GLY A 290 -13.90 -10.64 2.77
C GLY A 290 -14.12 -9.56 1.71
N TYR A 291 -13.28 -9.53 0.70
CA TYR A 291 -13.39 -8.62 -0.43
C TYR A 291 -14.69 -8.85 -1.22
N GLY A 292 -14.97 -10.10 -1.57
CA GLY A 292 -16.20 -10.49 -2.29
C GLY A 292 -17.47 -10.17 -1.51
N LYS A 293 -17.49 -10.42 -0.20
CA LYS A 293 -18.62 -10.08 0.69
C LYS A 293 -18.91 -8.58 0.67
N PHE A 294 -17.87 -7.74 0.78
CA PHE A 294 -18.05 -6.30 0.69
C PHE A 294 -18.67 -5.87 -0.64
N LEU A 295 -18.17 -6.39 -1.76
CA LEU A 295 -18.72 -6.08 -3.08
C LEU A 295 -20.19 -6.48 -3.20
N ASN A 296 -20.58 -7.64 -2.67
CA ASN A 296 -21.95 -8.12 -2.71
C ASN A 296 -22.91 -7.28 -1.84
N GLU A 297 -22.46 -6.80 -0.71
CA GLU A 297 -23.25 -5.95 0.18
C GLU A 297 -23.48 -4.53 -0.37
N HIS A 298 -22.57 -4.04 -1.21
CA HIS A 298 -22.59 -2.64 -1.69
C HIS A 298 -22.89 -2.49 -3.19
N LYS A 299 -23.23 -3.58 -3.88
CA LYS A 299 -23.55 -3.52 -5.30
C LYS A 299 -24.98 -3.01 -5.55
N GLU A 300 -25.14 -2.36 -6.69
CA GLU A 300 -26.45 -2.04 -7.24
C GLU A 300 -26.94 -3.24 -8.08
N GLY A 301 -27.79 -4.10 -7.50
CA GLY A 301 -28.37 -5.24 -8.21
C GLY A 301 -28.66 -6.44 -7.31
N THR A 302 -29.39 -7.43 -7.85
CA THR A 302 -29.92 -8.58 -7.08
C THR A 302 -29.13 -9.88 -7.24
N GLU A 303 -28.21 -9.96 -8.20
CA GLU A 303 -27.44 -11.18 -8.43
C GLU A 303 -26.14 -11.15 -7.63
N ASP A 304 -25.92 -12.16 -6.79
CA ASP A 304 -24.66 -12.31 -6.09
C ASP A 304 -23.55 -12.69 -7.07
N VAL A 305 -22.42 -11.98 -6.97
CA VAL A 305 -21.22 -12.28 -7.75
C VAL A 305 -20.33 -13.17 -6.89
N ASP A 306 -20.08 -14.37 -7.37
CA ASP A 306 -18.99 -15.16 -6.82
C ASP A 306 -17.67 -14.52 -7.26
N PHE A 307 -17.04 -13.81 -6.32
CA PHE A 307 -15.79 -13.09 -6.59
C PHE A 307 -14.66 -14.07 -6.90
N GLU A 308 -14.59 -15.21 -6.21
CA GLU A 308 -13.58 -16.23 -6.47
C GLU A 308 -13.76 -16.83 -7.88
N GLU A 309 -14.99 -17.13 -8.30
CA GLU A 309 -15.28 -17.59 -9.66
C GLU A 309 -14.87 -16.52 -10.69
N SER A 310 -15.11 -15.25 -10.39
CA SER A 310 -14.69 -14.14 -11.26
C SER A 310 -13.18 -14.04 -11.43
N LEU A 311 -12.40 -14.39 -10.38
CA LEU A 311 -10.95 -14.44 -10.43
C LEU A 311 -10.43 -15.65 -11.22
N ALA A 312 -11.21 -16.70 -11.37
CA ALA A 312 -10.85 -17.92 -12.09
C ALA A 312 -10.99 -17.80 -13.61
N THR A 313 -11.57 -16.71 -14.13
CA THR A 313 -11.63 -16.51 -15.58
C THR A 313 -10.22 -16.35 -16.15
N GLU A 314 -9.98 -16.90 -17.34
CA GLU A 314 -8.69 -16.85 -18.03
C GLU A 314 -8.16 -15.41 -18.09
N ARG A 315 -9.01 -14.47 -18.49
CA ARG A 315 -8.63 -13.04 -18.60
C ARG A 315 -8.21 -12.43 -17.27
N THR A 316 -8.97 -12.69 -16.20
CA THR A 316 -8.64 -12.17 -14.86
C THR A 316 -7.38 -12.83 -14.31
N PHE A 317 -7.22 -14.13 -14.55
CA PHE A 317 -6.01 -14.84 -14.19
C PHE A 317 -4.76 -14.22 -14.85
N LEU A 318 -4.84 -13.93 -16.16
CA LEU A 318 -3.74 -13.28 -16.90
C LEU A 318 -3.46 -11.86 -16.38
N LYS A 319 -4.48 -11.07 -16.10
CA LYS A 319 -4.30 -9.75 -15.48
C LYS A 319 -3.56 -9.84 -14.15
N ARG A 320 -3.98 -10.76 -13.28
CA ARG A 320 -3.35 -10.97 -11.97
C ARG A 320 -1.89 -11.42 -12.12
N MET A 321 -1.55 -12.23 -13.11
CA MET A 321 -0.16 -12.59 -13.40
C MET A 321 0.67 -11.36 -13.79
N TRP A 322 0.15 -10.47 -14.63
CA TRP A 322 0.82 -9.23 -14.97
C TRP A 322 0.98 -8.28 -13.78
N TYR A 323 -0.01 -8.22 -12.89
CA TYR A 323 0.09 -7.44 -11.66
C TYR A 323 1.12 -8.03 -10.68
N GLU A 324 1.26 -9.34 -10.64
CA GLU A 324 2.36 -10.00 -9.92
C GLU A 324 3.72 -9.60 -10.51
N VAL A 325 3.89 -9.61 -11.84
CA VAL A 325 5.14 -9.15 -12.47
C VAL A 325 5.44 -7.71 -12.06
N PHE A 326 4.44 -6.82 -12.15
CA PHE A 326 4.57 -5.42 -11.75
C PHE A 326 5.00 -5.30 -10.29
N PHE A 327 4.35 -6.02 -9.38
CA PHE A 327 4.66 -6.02 -7.95
C PHE A 327 6.11 -6.45 -7.67
N HIS A 328 6.58 -7.50 -8.32
CA HIS A 328 7.95 -7.98 -8.12
C HIS A 328 9.00 -7.06 -8.76
N LEU A 329 8.69 -6.47 -9.92
CA LEU A 329 9.54 -5.43 -10.51
C LEU A 329 9.62 -4.19 -9.59
N PHE A 330 8.50 -3.81 -8.97
CA PHE A 330 8.49 -2.72 -7.99
C PHE A 330 9.41 -3.01 -6.79
N ILE A 331 9.40 -4.24 -6.25
CA ILE A 331 10.32 -4.64 -5.17
C ILE A 331 11.78 -4.57 -5.62
N LEU A 332 12.07 -4.95 -6.88
CA LEU A 332 13.43 -4.87 -7.42
C LEU A 332 13.89 -3.43 -7.63
N ALA A 333 12.99 -2.56 -8.08
CA ALA A 333 13.25 -1.15 -8.33
C ALA A 333 13.32 -0.32 -7.04
N ASP A 334 12.76 -0.79 -5.92
CA ASP A 334 12.83 -0.07 -4.64
C ASP A 334 14.26 0.09 -4.16
N ASN A 335 14.78 1.28 -4.43
CA ASN A 335 16.16 1.68 -4.19
C ASN A 335 16.38 2.33 -2.84
N SER A 336 15.43 2.22 -1.90
CA SER A 336 15.61 2.87 -0.62
C SER A 336 16.99 2.54 -0.04
N GLU A 337 17.92 3.48 -0.22
CA GLU A 337 19.26 3.46 0.37
C GLU A 337 19.12 3.74 1.87
N GLU A 338 18.99 2.70 2.66
CA GLU A 338 19.09 2.83 4.10
C GLU A 338 20.38 2.16 4.59
N ASP A 339 21.18 2.94 5.31
CA ASP A 339 22.53 2.64 5.78
C ASP A 339 22.64 1.59 6.90
N SER A 340 21.59 0.81 7.21
CA SER A 340 21.69 -0.22 8.23
C SER A 340 21.98 -1.60 7.65
N GLU A 341 23.02 -2.27 8.15
CA GLU A 341 23.40 -3.64 7.73
C GLU A 341 22.23 -4.63 7.79
N LYS A 342 21.38 -4.57 8.83
CA LYS A 342 20.19 -5.43 8.97
C LYS A 342 19.16 -5.21 7.88
N LEU A 343 18.93 -3.95 7.49
CA LEU A 343 17.94 -3.61 6.47
C LEU A 343 18.44 -4.01 5.09
N THR A 344 19.76 -3.94 4.87
CA THR A 344 20.41 -4.41 3.64
C THR A 344 20.20 -5.92 3.44
N GLU A 345 20.26 -6.71 4.51
CA GLU A 345 20.06 -8.16 4.47
C GLU A 345 18.60 -8.52 4.16
N LEU A 346 17.62 -7.89 4.87
CA LEU A 346 16.19 -8.06 4.61
C LEU A 346 15.80 -7.67 3.17
N LYS A 347 16.38 -6.60 2.64
CA LYS A 347 16.15 -6.18 1.24
C LYS A 347 16.77 -7.14 0.24
N LYS A 348 17.92 -7.73 0.57
CA LYS A 348 18.52 -8.76 -0.26
C LYS A 348 17.60 -9.97 -0.36
N ASP A 349 17.08 -10.46 0.76
CA ASP A 349 16.14 -11.59 0.79
C ASP A 349 14.87 -11.29 -0.01
N SER A 350 14.32 -10.07 0.13
CA SER A 350 13.14 -9.63 -0.62
C SER A 350 13.39 -9.57 -2.13
N ARG A 351 14.59 -9.13 -2.55
CA ARG A 351 14.98 -9.10 -3.96
C ARG A 351 15.17 -10.51 -4.52
N GLU A 352 15.88 -11.37 -3.81
CA GLU A 352 16.05 -12.78 -4.22
C GLU A 352 14.70 -13.47 -4.36
N TRP A 353 13.80 -13.24 -3.43
CA TRP A 353 12.44 -13.73 -3.52
C TRP A 353 11.68 -13.16 -4.75
N ALA A 354 11.74 -11.86 -4.99
CA ALA A 354 11.08 -11.23 -6.12
C ALA A 354 11.59 -11.78 -7.47
N LEU A 355 12.90 -11.99 -7.59
CA LEU A 355 13.51 -12.57 -8.76
C LEU A 355 13.08 -14.02 -9.00
N GLU A 356 13.02 -14.82 -7.94
CA GLU A 356 12.54 -16.21 -8.05
C GLU A 356 11.06 -16.25 -8.46
N MET A 357 10.25 -15.34 -7.94
CA MET A 357 8.84 -15.24 -8.33
C MET A 357 8.68 -14.84 -9.80
N ILE A 358 9.44 -13.87 -10.29
CA ILE A 358 9.43 -13.50 -11.72
C ILE A 358 9.80 -14.73 -12.58
N ARG A 359 10.80 -15.50 -12.19
CA ARG A 359 11.16 -16.74 -12.92
C ARG A 359 10.01 -17.74 -12.98
N ARG A 360 9.37 -18.01 -11.85
CA ARG A 360 8.23 -18.93 -11.79
C ARG A 360 7.08 -18.46 -12.69
N MET A 361 6.81 -17.18 -12.67
CA MET A 361 5.75 -16.59 -13.50
C MET A 361 6.10 -16.70 -14.98
N MET A 362 7.36 -16.44 -15.36
CA MET A 362 7.80 -16.63 -16.75
C MET A 362 7.62 -18.08 -17.23
N VAL A 363 7.88 -19.07 -16.36
CA VAL A 363 7.61 -20.48 -16.68
C VAL A 363 6.10 -20.73 -16.85
N GLN A 364 5.26 -20.23 -15.94
CA GLN A 364 3.80 -20.36 -16.01
C GLN A 364 3.23 -19.70 -17.27
N MET A 365 3.71 -18.50 -17.62
CA MET A 365 3.32 -17.82 -18.86
C MET A 365 3.73 -18.60 -20.10
N GLN A 366 4.90 -19.24 -20.10
CA GLN A 366 5.34 -20.09 -21.18
C GLN A 366 4.48 -21.38 -21.30
N GLU A 367 4.17 -22.02 -20.17
CA GLU A 367 3.27 -23.18 -20.14
C GLU A 367 1.85 -22.84 -20.61
N ALA A 368 1.40 -21.62 -20.34
CA ALA A 368 0.13 -21.09 -20.83
C ALA A 368 0.17 -20.64 -22.31
N GLY A 369 1.34 -20.76 -23.00
CA GLY A 369 1.49 -20.34 -24.39
C GLY A 369 1.52 -18.83 -24.63
N LEU A 370 1.79 -18.05 -23.58
CA LEU A 370 1.86 -16.58 -23.61
C LEU A 370 3.28 -16.08 -23.96
N LEU A 371 4.26 -16.94 -23.86
CA LEU A 371 5.66 -16.67 -24.18
C LEU A 371 6.16 -17.74 -25.13
N ASP A 372 6.41 -17.37 -26.39
CA ASP A 372 7.10 -18.21 -27.38
C ASP A 372 8.62 -18.29 -27.16
#